data_4a9236cf62638f57c6c57f4aec0f5a40
#
_entry.id   4a9236cf62638f57c6c57f4aec0f5a40
#
_cell.length_a   1.000
_cell.length_b   1.000
_cell.length_c   1.000
_cell.angle_alpha   90.00
_cell.angle_beta   90.00
_cell.angle_gamma   90.00
#
_symmetry.space_group_name_H-M   'P 1'
#
loop_
_entity.id
_entity.type
_entity.pdbx_description
1 polymer ?
#
loop_
_entity_poly.entity_id
_entity_poly.type
_entity_poly.pdbx_seq_one_letter_code
_entity_poly.pdbx_strand_id
1 'polypeptide(L)'
;EILAPNSKEILSEELNVIYPENSVFEFQVLHIWDVPYKFRCDGVFHSMWRPRLFKIKNQSTEFHYKNSIYPGNLHANHIPDNMEGLDRPISSKVKILEYGFYSEELRQKKFDYYNLHDPYNVNGDNHLYIISGKGYRSGPNGMEFKKLPKDVVVEI
;
A
#
# COMPACT_ATOMS: atom_id res chain seq x y z
N GLU A 1 -0.58 8.91 -0.53
CA GLU A 1 -0.91 8.13 0.66
C GLU A 1 -1.03 9.05 1.87
N ILE A 2 -2.05 8.86 2.68
CA ILE A 2 -2.18 9.50 3.99
C ILE A 2 -2.57 8.45 5.03
N LEU A 3 -2.16 8.67 6.28
CA LEU A 3 -2.63 7.85 7.39
C LEU A 3 -4.08 8.18 7.74
N ALA A 4 -4.85 7.18 8.12
CA ALA A 4 -6.20 7.40 8.63
C ALA A 4 -6.19 8.30 9.88
N PRO A 5 -7.25 9.07 10.16
CA PRO A 5 -7.26 10.07 11.23
C PRO A 5 -6.93 9.52 12.62
N ASN A 6 -7.34 8.29 12.93
CA ASN A 6 -7.11 7.62 14.21
C ASN A 6 -5.73 6.93 14.35
N SER A 7 -4.84 7.12 13.35
CA SER A 7 -3.56 6.40 13.29
C SER A 7 -2.61 6.78 14.42
N LYS A 8 -2.66 8.02 14.90
CA LYS A 8 -1.80 8.50 15.99
C LYS A 8 -2.07 7.74 17.28
N GLU A 9 -3.34 7.62 17.63
CA GLU A 9 -3.81 6.91 18.82
C GLU A 9 -3.43 5.44 18.75
N ILE A 10 -3.73 4.79 17.61
CA ILE A 10 -3.40 3.39 17.37
C ILE A 10 -1.89 3.14 17.47
N LEU A 11 -1.08 3.97 16.79
CA LEU A 11 0.38 3.83 16.85
C LEU A 11 0.92 4.04 18.26
N SER A 12 0.37 4.99 19.01
CA SER A 12 0.78 5.22 20.39
C SER A 12 0.52 4.00 21.27
N GLU A 13 -0.62 3.34 21.10
CA GLU A 13 -0.95 2.10 21.81
C GLU A 13 -0.05 0.95 21.38
N GLU A 14 0.10 0.72 20.08
CA GLU A 14 0.88 -0.39 19.53
C GLU A 14 2.38 -0.28 19.84
N LEU A 15 2.96 0.92 19.79
CA LEU A 15 4.39 1.14 20.10
C LEU A 15 4.71 1.05 21.59
N ASN A 16 3.72 1.21 22.47
CA ASN A 16 3.87 0.99 23.89
C ASN A 16 3.90 -0.49 24.27
N VAL A 17 3.44 -1.38 23.40
CA VAL A 17 3.61 -2.81 23.59
C VAL A 17 5.07 -3.16 23.33
N ILE A 18 5.70 -3.89 24.24
CA ILE A 18 7.08 -4.36 24.08
C ILE A 18 7.06 -5.44 23.00
N TYR A 19 7.17 -5.02 21.75
CA TYR A 19 7.50 -5.95 20.68
C TYR A 19 8.98 -6.31 20.76
N PRO A 20 9.33 -7.59 20.56
CA PRO A 20 10.72 -8.00 20.50
C PRO A 20 11.47 -7.21 19.40
N GLU A 21 12.76 -7.26 19.44
CA GLU A 21 13.73 -6.39 18.74
C GLU A 21 13.52 -6.18 17.24
N ASN A 22 12.64 -6.94 16.61
CA ASN A 22 12.36 -6.96 15.18
C ASN A 22 11.02 -6.32 14.91
N SER A 23 10.99 -5.05 14.63
CA SER A 23 9.70 -4.41 14.45
C SER A 23 9.60 -3.72 13.12
N VAL A 24 9.24 -4.50 12.12
CA VAL A 24 8.66 -3.98 10.88
C VAL A 24 7.14 -4.10 11.01
N PHE A 25 6.44 -2.99 10.82
CA PHE A 25 4.99 -2.94 10.83
C PHE A 25 4.47 -2.79 9.41
N GLU A 26 3.48 -3.60 9.08
CA GLU A 26 2.73 -3.47 7.84
C GLU A 26 1.37 -2.85 8.13
N PHE A 27 0.94 -1.98 7.24
CA PHE A 27 -0.34 -1.29 7.30
C PHE A 27 -1.24 -1.76 6.16
N GLN A 28 -2.54 -1.86 6.45
CA GLN A 28 -3.51 -2.11 5.40
C GLN A 28 -3.70 -0.87 4.54
N VAL A 29 -3.58 -1.04 3.22
CA VAL A 29 -3.78 0.05 2.25
C VAL A 29 -5.18 -0.04 1.68
N LEU A 30 -5.95 1.04 1.84
CA LEU A 30 -7.29 1.20 1.29
C LEU A 30 -7.22 2.15 0.09
N HIS A 31 -7.45 1.62 -1.10
CA HIS A 31 -7.39 2.39 -2.34
C HIS A 31 -8.70 3.14 -2.56
N ILE A 32 -8.69 4.44 -2.31
CA ILE A 32 -9.86 5.31 -2.45
C ILE A 32 -10.20 5.48 -3.92
N TRP A 33 -11.51 5.36 -4.23
CA TRP A 33 -11.97 5.29 -5.61
C TRP A 33 -13.22 6.13 -5.83
N ASP A 34 -13.14 7.12 -6.71
CA ASP A 34 -14.17 8.09 -7.13
C ASP A 34 -14.71 9.00 -6.03
N VAL A 35 -14.92 8.48 -4.82
CA VAL A 35 -15.48 9.23 -3.70
C VAL A 35 -14.72 8.96 -2.41
N PRO A 36 -14.58 9.94 -1.49
CA PRO A 36 -13.66 9.85 -0.36
C PRO A 36 -14.04 8.80 0.70
N TYR A 37 -15.25 8.27 0.65
CA TYR A 37 -15.77 7.30 1.61
C TYR A 37 -15.86 5.86 1.06
N LYS A 38 -15.32 5.61 -0.15
CA LYS A 38 -15.39 4.31 -0.83
C LYS A 38 -14.00 3.85 -1.24
N PHE A 39 -13.70 2.59 -1.03
CA PHE A 39 -12.45 1.99 -1.48
C PHE A 39 -12.70 0.73 -2.30
N ARG A 40 -11.79 0.44 -3.20
CA ARG A 40 -11.81 -0.76 -4.03
C ARG A 40 -11.29 -1.95 -3.23
N CYS A 41 -11.95 -3.11 -3.34
CA CYS A 41 -11.65 -4.29 -2.54
C CYS A 41 -11.68 -5.62 -3.31
N ASP A 42 -11.55 -5.59 -4.63
CA ASP A 42 -11.43 -6.78 -5.48
C ASP A 42 -9.97 -7.10 -5.82
N GLY A 43 -9.70 -8.31 -6.24
CA GLY A 43 -8.41 -8.75 -6.73
C GLY A 43 -7.24 -8.34 -5.82
N VAL A 44 -6.24 -7.67 -6.38
CA VAL A 44 -5.07 -7.19 -5.63
C VAL A 44 -5.40 -6.13 -4.59
N PHE A 45 -6.56 -5.48 -4.67
CA PHE A 45 -7.03 -4.47 -3.73
C PHE A 45 -7.75 -5.06 -2.51
N HIS A 46 -8.06 -6.38 -2.53
CA HIS A 46 -8.85 -7.01 -1.47
C HIS A 46 -8.17 -6.94 -0.10
N SER A 47 -6.88 -7.16 -0.07
CA SER A 47 -6.15 -7.33 1.19
C SER A 47 -4.70 -6.88 1.01
N MET A 48 -4.53 -5.60 0.68
CA MET A 48 -3.19 -5.06 0.43
C MET A 48 -2.57 -4.57 1.73
N TRP A 49 -1.58 -5.30 2.19
CA TRP A 49 -0.73 -4.93 3.30
C TRP A 49 0.64 -4.48 2.78
N ARG A 50 1.19 -3.44 3.39
CA ARG A 50 2.50 -2.91 3.00
C ARG A 50 3.32 -2.58 4.23
N PRO A 51 4.55 -3.06 4.33
CA PRO A 51 5.50 -2.59 5.32
C PRO A 51 5.74 -1.09 5.15
N ARG A 52 5.57 -0.32 6.23
CA ARG A 52 5.66 1.14 6.18
C ARG A 52 6.37 1.76 7.36
N LEU A 53 6.51 1.04 8.45
CA LEU A 53 7.17 1.51 9.66
C LEU A 53 8.15 0.47 10.16
N PHE A 54 9.31 0.91 10.61
CA PHE A 54 10.30 0.04 11.22
C PHE A 54 11.00 0.72 12.39
N LYS A 55 11.39 -0.08 13.35
CA LYS A 55 12.16 0.38 14.54
C LYS A 55 13.63 0.44 14.21
N ILE A 56 14.26 1.57 14.49
CA ILE A 56 15.70 1.74 14.39
C ILE A 56 16.30 1.40 15.75
N LYS A 57 17.19 0.40 15.79
CA LYS A 57 17.87 -0.01 17.03
C LYS A 57 18.93 1.00 17.45
N ASN A 58 19.60 1.61 16.49
CA ASN A 58 20.74 2.47 16.74
C ASN A 58 20.86 3.49 15.60
N GLN A 59 21.28 4.71 15.95
CA GLN A 59 21.38 5.83 14.99
C GLN A 59 22.49 5.63 13.94
N SER A 60 23.42 4.69 14.16
CA SER A 60 24.47 4.33 13.20
C SER A 60 24.09 3.20 12.25
N THR A 61 22.82 2.78 12.23
CA THR A 61 22.36 1.73 11.32
C THR A 61 22.45 2.22 9.87
N GLU A 62 23.25 1.54 9.06
CA GLU A 62 23.30 1.75 7.63
C GLU A 62 22.11 1.04 6.97
N PHE A 63 21.37 1.77 6.12
CA PHE A 63 20.20 1.24 5.44
C PHE A 63 20.54 0.77 4.04
N HIS A 64 20.21 -0.46 3.73
CA HIS A 64 20.41 -1.05 2.41
C HIS A 64 19.06 -1.25 1.70
N TYR A 65 18.92 -0.67 0.51
CA TYR A 65 17.74 -0.83 -0.32
C TYR A 65 18.14 -1.57 -1.60
N LYS A 66 17.52 -2.70 -1.85
CA LYS A 66 17.65 -3.34 -3.16
C LYS A 66 16.96 -2.47 -4.21
N ASN A 67 17.65 -2.30 -5.33
CA ASN A 67 17.00 -1.73 -6.50
C ASN A 67 15.85 -2.63 -6.94
N SER A 68 14.75 -2.00 -7.36
CA SER A 68 13.68 -2.74 -8.01
C SER A 68 14.24 -3.46 -9.25
N ILE A 69 13.80 -4.69 -9.47
CA ILE A 69 14.07 -5.41 -10.72
C ILE A 69 13.31 -4.81 -11.91
N TYR A 70 12.36 -3.91 -11.63
CA TYR A 70 11.56 -3.22 -12.65
C TYR A 70 12.20 -1.90 -13.04
N PRO A 71 12.16 -1.53 -14.33
CA PRO A 71 12.60 -0.22 -14.81
C PRO A 71 11.90 0.92 -14.00
N GLY A 72 12.65 2.00 -13.77
CA GLY A 72 12.12 3.16 -13.05
C GLY A 72 11.85 2.96 -11.55
N ASN A 73 12.43 1.91 -10.94
CA ASN A 73 12.19 1.56 -9.53
C ASN A 73 10.72 1.32 -9.19
N LEU A 74 9.92 0.87 -10.15
CA LEU A 74 8.56 0.41 -9.88
C LEU A 74 8.59 -0.68 -8.80
N HIS A 75 7.76 -0.54 -7.79
CA HIS A 75 7.67 -1.49 -6.68
C HIS A 75 8.91 -1.59 -5.78
N ALA A 76 9.75 -0.54 -5.74
CA ALA A 76 10.84 -0.49 -4.78
C ALA A 76 10.32 -0.65 -3.34
N ASN A 77 11.06 -1.37 -2.53
CA ASN A 77 10.72 -1.52 -1.12
C ASN A 77 10.80 -0.18 -0.39
N HIS A 78 9.82 0.07 0.48
CA HIS A 78 9.81 1.26 1.34
C HIS A 78 10.57 1.03 2.66
N ILE A 79 10.91 -0.21 2.94
CA ILE A 79 11.67 -0.63 4.12
C ILE A 79 13.03 -1.15 3.65
N PRO A 80 14.12 -0.80 4.35
CA PRO A 80 15.43 -1.34 4.02
C PRO A 80 15.46 -2.86 4.08
N ASP A 81 16.16 -3.51 3.14
CA ASP A 81 16.18 -4.97 3.03
C ASP A 81 16.95 -5.64 4.16
N ASN A 82 17.80 -4.90 4.86
CA ASN A 82 18.56 -5.38 6.01
C ASN A 82 17.84 -5.18 7.35
N MET A 83 16.55 -4.83 7.33
CA MET A 83 15.76 -4.74 8.56
C MET A 83 15.36 -6.12 9.04
N GLU A 84 15.66 -6.40 10.30
CA GLU A 84 15.18 -7.61 10.97
C GLU A 84 13.65 -7.61 11.06
N GLY A 85 13.03 -8.77 10.85
CA GLY A 85 11.59 -8.95 10.91
C GLY A 85 10.84 -8.56 9.63
N LEU A 86 11.55 -8.22 8.54
CA LEU A 86 10.91 -7.93 7.25
C LEU A 86 10.20 -9.14 6.65
N ASP A 87 10.65 -10.34 6.95
CA ASP A 87 10.03 -11.61 6.56
C ASP A 87 8.77 -11.95 7.38
N ARG A 88 8.59 -11.29 8.52
CA ARG A 88 7.45 -11.48 9.45
C ARG A 88 6.98 -10.14 10.01
N PRO A 89 6.47 -9.23 9.18
CA PRO A 89 6.01 -7.94 9.66
C PRO A 89 4.83 -8.10 10.62
N ILE A 90 4.71 -7.15 11.53
CA ILE A 90 3.59 -7.08 12.48
C ILE A 90 2.46 -6.31 11.81
N SER A 91 1.30 -6.96 11.67
CA SER A 91 0.12 -6.29 11.12
C SER A 91 -0.44 -5.28 12.11
N SER A 92 -0.37 -4.01 11.77
CA SER A 92 -0.91 -2.91 12.56
C SER A 92 -2.40 -2.70 12.27
N LYS A 93 -3.13 -2.15 13.24
CA LYS A 93 -4.51 -1.69 13.03
C LYS A 93 -4.59 -0.39 12.22
N VAL A 94 -3.46 0.29 12.02
CA VAL A 94 -3.38 1.51 11.22
C VAL A 94 -3.77 1.25 9.78
N LYS A 95 -4.51 2.19 9.20
CA LYS A 95 -4.90 2.18 7.79
C LYS A 95 -4.20 3.31 7.03
N ILE A 96 -3.80 3.01 5.79
CA ILE A 96 -3.34 3.99 4.82
C ILE A 96 -4.43 4.22 3.79
N LEU A 97 -4.76 5.47 3.54
CA LEU A 97 -5.67 5.88 2.47
C LEU A 97 -4.83 6.26 1.24
N GLU A 98 -4.94 5.48 0.19
CA GLU A 98 -4.22 5.67 -1.08
C GLU A 98 -5.13 6.37 -2.08
N TYR A 99 -4.89 7.65 -2.35
CA TYR A 99 -5.67 8.48 -3.28
C TYR A 99 -5.14 8.45 -4.72
N GLY A 100 -4.10 7.70 -5.01
CA GLY A 100 -3.53 7.58 -6.36
C GLY A 100 -4.48 7.00 -7.40
N PHE A 101 -5.62 6.45 -6.97
CA PHE A 101 -6.68 5.91 -7.84
C PHE A 101 -8.00 6.68 -7.72
N TYR A 102 -8.01 7.81 -7.03
CA TYR A 102 -9.22 8.54 -6.66
C TYR A 102 -10.04 9.00 -7.87
N SER A 103 -9.44 9.63 -8.84
CA SER A 103 -10.12 10.10 -10.04
C SER A 103 -9.71 9.29 -11.27
N GLU A 104 -10.56 9.34 -12.31
CA GLU A 104 -10.25 8.73 -13.59
C GLU A 104 -8.94 9.28 -14.18
N GLU A 105 -8.72 10.59 -14.06
CA GLU A 105 -7.48 11.23 -14.52
C GLU A 105 -6.24 10.67 -13.81
N LEU A 106 -6.30 10.51 -12.48
CA LEU A 106 -5.20 9.93 -11.71
C LEU A 106 -4.95 8.46 -12.10
N ARG A 107 -6.01 7.69 -12.31
CA ARG A 107 -5.91 6.31 -12.78
C ARG A 107 -5.27 6.23 -14.16
N GLN A 108 -5.67 7.11 -15.09
CA GLN A 108 -5.09 7.15 -16.42
C GLN A 108 -3.60 7.52 -16.37
N LYS A 109 -3.22 8.56 -15.63
CA LYS A 109 -1.81 8.93 -15.42
C LYS A 109 -0.98 7.77 -14.85
N LYS A 110 -1.54 7.05 -13.90
CA LYS A 110 -0.87 5.90 -13.28
C LYS A 110 -0.75 4.73 -14.26
N PHE A 111 -1.77 4.47 -15.04
CA PHE A 111 -1.76 3.46 -16.10
C PHE A 111 -0.69 3.76 -17.15
N ASP A 112 -0.65 5.00 -17.65
CA ASP A 112 0.33 5.44 -18.65
C ASP A 112 1.76 5.35 -18.09
N TYR A 113 1.96 5.75 -16.84
CA TYR A 113 3.24 5.63 -16.15
C TYR A 113 3.71 4.17 -16.04
N TYR A 114 2.83 3.25 -15.65
CA TYR A 114 3.20 1.83 -15.56
C TYR A 114 3.50 1.23 -16.95
N ASN A 115 2.73 1.55 -17.96
CA ASN A 115 3.01 1.07 -19.32
C ASN A 115 4.34 1.60 -19.88
N LEU A 116 4.69 2.84 -19.52
CA LEU A 116 5.98 3.41 -19.93
C LEU A 116 7.16 2.69 -19.25
N HIS A 117 7.03 2.35 -17.99
CA HIS A 117 8.12 1.79 -17.18
C HIS A 117 8.11 0.26 -17.06
N ASP A 118 7.03 -0.39 -17.49
CA ASP A 118 6.93 -1.85 -17.62
C ASP A 118 6.36 -2.24 -19.01
N PRO A 119 7.04 -1.85 -20.10
CA PRO A 119 6.53 -2.06 -21.48
C PRO A 119 6.42 -3.54 -21.84
N TYR A 120 7.13 -4.41 -21.14
CA TYR A 120 7.08 -5.86 -21.36
C TYR A 120 6.05 -6.55 -20.47
N ASN A 121 5.34 -5.78 -19.67
CA ASN A 121 4.28 -6.28 -18.82
C ASN A 121 4.72 -7.50 -17.97
N VAL A 122 5.84 -7.36 -17.30
CA VAL A 122 6.43 -8.42 -16.47
C VAL A 122 5.44 -8.94 -15.42
N ASN A 123 4.45 -8.11 -15.03
CA ASN A 123 3.39 -8.45 -14.10
C ASN A 123 2.16 -9.10 -14.75
N GLY A 124 2.13 -9.26 -16.09
CA GLY A 124 1.21 -10.19 -16.76
C GLY A 124 -0.20 -9.70 -17.12
N ASP A 125 -0.55 -8.41 -16.97
CA ASP A 125 -1.93 -7.96 -17.25
C ASP A 125 -2.11 -6.58 -17.89
N ASN A 126 -1.08 -6.04 -18.52
CA ASN A 126 -1.09 -4.71 -19.18
C ASN A 126 -1.61 -3.58 -18.27
N HIS A 127 -1.57 -3.77 -16.95
CA HIS A 127 -2.07 -2.82 -15.95
C HIS A 127 -3.54 -2.40 -16.13
N LEU A 128 -4.34 -3.15 -16.90
CA LEU A 128 -5.75 -2.85 -17.18
C LEU A 128 -6.62 -2.82 -15.91
N TYR A 129 -6.21 -3.53 -14.86
CA TYR A 129 -6.88 -3.49 -13.57
C TYR A 129 -6.97 -2.08 -12.98
N ILE A 130 -6.08 -1.15 -13.39
CA ILE A 130 -6.04 0.23 -12.91
C ILE A 130 -7.22 1.04 -13.46
N ILE A 131 -7.58 0.87 -14.73
CA ILE A 131 -8.56 1.72 -15.41
C ILE A 131 -9.91 1.05 -15.65
N SER A 132 -9.93 -0.26 -15.92
CA SER A 132 -11.14 -0.94 -16.38
C SER A 132 -11.66 -2.04 -15.46
N GLY A 133 -10.95 -2.37 -14.40
CA GLY A 133 -11.27 -3.52 -13.54
C GLY A 133 -11.17 -4.87 -14.25
N LYS A 134 -10.50 -4.91 -15.38
CA LYS A 134 -10.20 -6.13 -16.15
C LYS A 134 -8.76 -6.55 -15.91
N GLY A 135 -8.47 -7.80 -16.23
CA GLY A 135 -7.14 -8.36 -16.13
C GLY A 135 -6.96 -9.27 -14.90
N TYR A 136 -5.85 -9.97 -14.91
CA TYR A 136 -5.50 -10.99 -13.92
C TYR A 136 -5.57 -10.52 -12.46
N ARG A 137 -5.26 -9.23 -12.21
CA ARG A 137 -5.23 -8.67 -10.87
C ARG A 137 -6.57 -8.13 -10.37
N SER A 138 -7.59 -8.13 -11.21
CA SER A 138 -8.97 -7.83 -10.81
C SER A 138 -9.65 -9.07 -10.26
N GLY A 139 -10.65 -8.87 -9.41
CA GLY A 139 -11.47 -9.98 -8.94
C GLY A 139 -12.32 -10.60 -10.06
N PRO A 140 -12.80 -11.83 -9.88
CA PRO A 140 -13.58 -12.56 -10.90
C PRO A 140 -14.89 -11.87 -11.28
N ASN A 141 -15.42 -11.03 -10.41
CA ASN A 141 -16.66 -10.29 -10.60
C ASN A 141 -16.45 -8.86 -11.11
N GLY A 142 -15.21 -8.49 -11.48
CA GLY A 142 -14.84 -7.13 -11.84
C GLY A 142 -14.53 -6.26 -10.60
N MET A 143 -14.79 -4.95 -10.71
CA MET A 143 -14.52 -4.02 -9.61
C MET A 143 -15.55 -4.17 -8.48
N GLU A 144 -15.06 -4.40 -7.28
CA GLU A 144 -15.87 -4.44 -6.06
C GLU A 144 -15.46 -3.30 -5.13
N PHE A 145 -16.45 -2.71 -4.44
CA PHE A 145 -16.24 -1.55 -3.58
C PHE A 145 -16.88 -1.73 -2.22
N LYS A 146 -16.23 -1.21 -1.19
CA LYS A 146 -16.77 -1.11 0.17
C LYS A 146 -16.72 0.32 0.66
N LYS A 147 -17.60 0.64 1.61
CA LYS A 147 -17.54 1.89 2.35
C LYS A 147 -16.35 1.83 3.31
N LEU A 148 -15.70 2.96 3.51
CA LEU A 148 -14.70 3.09 4.55
C LEU A 148 -15.31 2.78 5.92
N PRO A 149 -14.57 2.13 6.81
CA PRO A 149 -14.94 2.01 8.21
C PRO A 149 -15.16 3.41 8.82
N LYS A 150 -16.11 3.52 9.76
CA LYS A 150 -16.48 4.83 10.34
C LYS A 150 -15.33 5.53 11.06
N ASP A 151 -14.44 4.75 11.66
CA ASP A 151 -13.24 5.22 12.37
C ASP A 151 -12.11 5.68 11.44
N VAL A 152 -12.31 5.55 10.13
CA VAL A 152 -11.33 5.89 9.07
C VAL A 152 -11.83 7.04 8.18
N VAL A 153 -13.07 7.45 8.33
CA VAL A 153 -13.67 8.52 7.51
C VAL A 153 -13.03 9.86 7.87
N VAL A 154 -12.46 10.52 6.85
CA VAL A 154 -12.00 11.91 6.95
C VAL A 154 -13.23 12.80 6.77
N GLU A 155 -13.59 13.57 7.78
CA GLU A 155 -14.51 14.69 7.61
C GLU A 155 -13.77 15.75 6.78
N ILE A 156 -14.23 15.95 5.55
CA ILE A 156 -13.70 16.95 4.61
C ILE A 156 -14.55 18.20 4.72
#